data_60df2ff5bdbc6b1f500ec0f0fe6465a7
#
_entry.id   60df2ff5bdbc6b1f500ec0f0fe6465a7
#
_cell.length_a   1.000
_cell.length_b   1.000
_cell.length_c   1.000
_cell.angle_alpha   90.00
_cell.angle_beta   90.00
_cell.angle_gamma   90.00
#
_symmetry.space_group_name_H-M   'P 1'
#
loop_
_entity.id
_entity.type
_entity.pdbx_description
1 polymer ?
#
loop_
_entity_poly.entity_id
_entity_poly.type
_entity_poly.pdbx_seq_one_letter_code
_entity_poly.pdbx_strand_id
1 'polypeptide(L)'
;MKYKIEKNTVQETLILPLYSRKLCTELYPNLYRDETAVRLLGQIDYDFSQAEKSSRSLMQRFGALEVAMRQNDLAFEVRAYLKTHPCAAVVNLGCGLDNTGRACDNG
;
A
#
# COMPACT_ATOMS: atom_id res chain seq x y z
N MET A 1 -3.98 -18.67 -11.29
CA MET A 1 -2.55 -18.82 -10.94
C MET A 1 -2.18 -17.73 -9.92
N LYS A 2 -1.57 -18.11 -8.82
CA LYS A 2 -1.08 -17.17 -7.82
C LYS A 2 0.43 -16.97 -7.95
N TYR A 3 0.88 -15.76 -7.69
CA TYR A 3 2.31 -15.43 -7.69
C TYR A 3 2.96 -15.91 -6.40
N LYS A 4 4.02 -16.71 -6.53
CA LYS A 4 4.82 -17.16 -5.38
C LYS A 4 5.87 -16.12 -5.01
N ILE A 5 6.04 -15.90 -3.72
CA ILE A 5 7.08 -15.04 -3.18
C ILE A 5 8.06 -15.90 -2.38
N GLU A 6 9.34 -15.76 -2.71
CA GLU A 6 10.40 -16.47 -1.99
C GLU A 6 10.68 -15.80 -0.65
N LYS A 7 10.73 -16.62 0.41
CA LYS A 7 11.09 -16.16 1.74
C LYS A 7 12.56 -15.69 1.78
N ASN A 8 12.84 -14.74 2.66
CA ASN A 8 14.17 -14.16 2.86
C ASN A 8 14.74 -13.44 1.63
N THR A 9 13.89 -12.92 0.77
CA THR A 9 14.27 -12.11 -0.39
C THR A 9 13.77 -10.68 -0.26
N VAL A 10 14.30 -9.78 -1.10
CA VAL A 10 13.79 -8.39 -1.18
C VAL A 10 12.30 -8.37 -1.54
N GLN A 11 11.83 -9.33 -2.31
CA GLN A 11 10.41 -9.44 -2.66
C GLN A 11 9.50 -9.61 -1.44
N GLU A 12 9.96 -10.32 -0.41
CA GLU A 12 9.21 -10.51 0.82
C GLU A 12 8.96 -9.17 1.55
N THR A 13 9.88 -8.21 1.44
CA THR A 13 9.72 -6.89 2.07
C THR A 13 8.58 -6.07 1.47
N LEU A 14 8.13 -6.37 0.26
CA LEU A 14 6.98 -5.73 -0.39
C LEU A 14 5.65 -6.14 0.25
N ILE A 15 5.62 -7.30 0.90
CA ILE A 15 4.39 -7.87 1.49
C ILE A 15 3.92 -7.03 2.68
N LEU A 16 4.82 -6.58 3.54
CA LEU A 16 4.45 -5.87 4.77
C LEU A 16 3.69 -4.56 4.49
N PRO A 17 4.19 -3.66 3.63
CA PRO A 17 3.44 -2.46 3.28
C PRO A 17 2.11 -2.76 2.59
N LEU A 18 2.09 -3.76 1.70
CA LEU A 18 0.88 -4.16 1.00
C LEU A 18 -0.18 -4.71 1.96
N TYR A 19 0.23 -5.57 2.90
CA TYR A 19 -0.65 -6.10 3.93
C TYR A 19 -1.17 -5.01 4.87
N SER A 20 -0.32 -4.05 5.24
CA SER A 20 -0.70 -2.90 6.06
C SER A 20 -1.79 -2.06 5.38
N ARG A 21 -1.67 -1.82 4.09
CA ARG A 21 -2.67 -1.08 3.31
C ARG A 21 -4.00 -1.84 3.22
N LYS A 22 -3.95 -3.17 3.02
CA LYS A 22 -5.14 -4.02 3.07
C LYS A 22 -5.80 -3.93 4.44
N LEU A 23 -5.03 -4.09 5.51
CA LEU A 23 -5.54 -4.05 6.88
C LEU A 23 -6.24 -2.73 7.19
N CYS A 24 -5.64 -1.60 6.80
CA CYS A 24 -6.26 -0.29 6.97
C CYS A 24 -7.55 -0.12 6.16
N THR A 25 -7.60 -0.67 4.95
CA THR A 25 -8.80 -0.66 4.12
C THR A 25 -9.95 -1.41 4.79
N GLU A 26 -9.64 -2.51 5.46
CA GLU A 26 -10.65 -3.32 6.17
C GLU A 26 -11.07 -2.71 7.52
N LEU A 27 -10.11 -2.19 8.29
CA LEU A 27 -10.36 -1.66 9.63
C LEU A 27 -10.83 -0.21 9.64
N TYR A 28 -10.34 0.59 8.72
CA TYR A 28 -10.55 2.05 8.71
C TYR A 28 -10.97 2.56 7.32
N PRO A 29 -12.06 2.02 6.74
CA PRO A 29 -12.44 2.32 5.36
C PRO A 29 -12.81 3.80 5.13
N ASN A 30 -13.14 4.53 6.18
CA ASN A 30 -13.45 5.97 6.11
C ASN A 30 -12.17 6.85 6.06
N LEU A 31 -11.04 6.31 6.51
CA LEU A 31 -9.77 7.03 6.52
C LEU A 31 -8.88 6.67 5.33
N TYR A 32 -8.93 5.41 4.92
CA TYR A 32 -8.06 4.90 3.87
C TYR A 32 -8.74 3.75 3.13
N ARG A 33 -8.69 3.79 1.80
CA ARG A 33 -9.19 2.71 0.94
C ARG A 33 -8.21 2.43 -0.18
N ASP A 34 -7.76 1.19 -0.26
CA ASP A 34 -6.88 0.69 -1.32
C ASP A 34 -7.35 -0.69 -1.79
N GLU A 35 -8.34 -0.69 -2.65
CA GLU A 35 -8.89 -1.91 -3.25
C GLU A 35 -7.84 -2.65 -4.10
N THR A 36 -6.85 -1.93 -4.61
CA THR A 36 -5.75 -2.52 -5.35
C THR A 36 -4.89 -3.40 -4.45
N ALA A 37 -4.58 -2.96 -3.23
CA ALA A 37 -3.85 -3.78 -2.25
C ALA A 37 -4.62 -5.06 -1.90
N VAL A 38 -5.92 -4.96 -1.67
CA VAL A 38 -6.78 -6.11 -1.38
C VAL A 38 -6.74 -7.13 -2.53
N ARG A 39 -6.91 -6.64 -3.77
CA ARG A 39 -6.90 -7.49 -4.96
C ARG A 39 -5.53 -8.15 -5.20
N LEU A 40 -4.44 -7.40 -5.06
CA LEU A 40 -3.09 -7.93 -5.25
C LEU A 40 -2.75 -9.02 -4.25
N LEU A 41 -3.10 -8.83 -2.98
CA LEU A 41 -2.86 -9.85 -1.95
C LEU A 41 -3.62 -11.15 -2.23
N GLY A 42 -4.79 -11.06 -2.83
CA GLY A 42 -5.54 -12.24 -3.27
C GLY A 42 -4.86 -13.03 -4.38
N GLN A 43 -3.93 -12.42 -5.11
CA GLN A 43 -3.18 -13.03 -6.21
C GLN A 43 -1.79 -13.55 -5.79
N ILE A 44 -1.39 -13.34 -4.55
CA ILE A 44 -0.08 -13.74 -4.02
C ILE A 44 -0.23 -15.01 -3.20
N ASP A 45 0.60 -16.01 -3.50
CA ASP A 45 0.72 -17.23 -2.73
C ASP A 45 1.80 -17.05 -1.65
N TYR A 46 1.36 -16.64 -0.47
CA TYR A 46 2.20 -16.40 0.70
C TYR A 46 1.44 -16.74 1.97
N ASP A 47 2.12 -17.25 2.97
CA ASP A 47 1.53 -17.56 4.28
C ASP A 47 1.40 -16.30 5.14
N PHE A 48 0.20 -15.75 5.22
CA PHE A 48 -0.13 -14.57 6.02
C PHE A 48 -0.47 -14.86 7.48
N SER A 49 -0.40 -16.11 7.94
CA SER A 49 -0.83 -16.48 9.30
C SER A 49 -0.12 -15.70 10.40
N GLN A 50 1.17 -15.44 10.23
CA GLN A 50 1.95 -14.64 11.19
C GLN A 50 1.54 -13.16 11.16
N ALA A 51 1.32 -12.61 9.97
CA ALA A 51 0.84 -11.24 9.81
C ALA A 51 -0.55 -11.06 10.42
N GLU A 52 -1.44 -12.01 10.24
CA GLU A 52 -2.78 -12.00 10.85
C GLU A 52 -2.73 -12.04 12.38
N LYS A 53 -1.87 -12.86 12.97
CA LYS A 53 -1.66 -12.89 14.43
C LYS A 53 -1.13 -11.55 14.93
N SER A 54 -0.14 -10.99 14.25
CA SER A 54 0.45 -9.69 14.58
C SER A 54 -0.56 -8.55 14.46
N SER A 55 -1.47 -8.61 13.50
CA SER A 55 -2.47 -7.57 13.26
C SER A 55 -3.46 -7.38 14.40
N ARG A 56 -3.55 -8.34 15.34
CA ARG A 56 -4.38 -8.23 16.54
C ARG A 56 -3.76 -7.30 17.59
N SER A 57 -2.47 -7.04 17.51
CA SER A 57 -1.77 -6.13 18.41
C SER A 57 -2.08 -4.67 18.07
N LEU A 58 -2.31 -3.84 19.09
CA LEU A 58 -2.56 -2.41 18.93
C LEU A 58 -1.38 -1.71 18.24
N MET A 59 -0.16 -2.10 18.58
CA MET A 59 1.05 -1.53 17.99
C MET A 59 1.14 -1.83 16.50
N GLN A 60 0.81 -3.04 16.06
CA GLN A 60 0.81 -3.41 14.65
C GLN A 60 -0.28 -2.67 13.87
N ARG A 61 -1.45 -2.47 14.47
CA ARG A 61 -2.53 -1.66 13.86
C ARG A 61 -2.12 -0.20 13.71
N PHE A 62 -1.45 0.35 14.69
CA PHE A 62 -0.92 1.71 14.64
C PHE A 62 0.14 1.83 13.53
N GLY A 63 1.09 0.89 13.45
CA GLY A 63 2.10 0.85 12.39
C GLY A 63 1.48 0.72 10.99
N ALA A 64 0.45 -0.10 10.84
CA ALA A 64 -0.28 -0.22 9.58
C ALA A 64 -0.96 1.09 9.18
N LEU A 65 -1.58 1.78 10.12
CA LEU A 65 -2.20 3.08 9.90
C LEU A 65 -1.16 4.13 9.50
N GLU A 66 0.00 4.13 10.13
CA GLU A 66 1.11 5.03 9.79
C GLU A 66 1.57 4.83 8.34
N VAL A 67 1.76 3.59 7.90
CA VAL A 67 2.13 3.27 6.51
C VAL A 67 1.08 3.79 5.53
N ALA A 68 -0.19 3.56 5.81
CA ALA A 68 -1.30 4.00 4.97
C ALA A 68 -1.41 5.53 4.90
N MET A 69 -1.28 6.21 6.03
CA MET A 69 -1.36 7.67 6.09
C MET A 69 -0.19 8.34 5.37
N ARG A 70 1.02 7.80 5.47
CA ARG A 70 2.17 8.29 4.71
C ARG A 70 1.92 8.24 3.20
N GLN A 71 1.31 7.18 2.71
CA GLN A 71 0.95 7.09 1.30
C GLN A 71 -0.13 8.10 0.91
N ASN A 72 -1.12 8.31 1.75
CA ASN A 72 -2.14 9.33 1.55
C ASN A 72 -1.55 10.75 1.49
N ASP A 73 -0.66 11.07 2.41
CA ASP A 73 0.01 12.38 2.45
C ASP A 73 0.84 12.62 1.20
N LEU A 74 1.59 11.60 0.76
CA LEU A 74 2.37 11.68 -0.47
C LEU A 74 1.46 11.90 -1.69
N ALA A 75 0.38 11.16 -1.81
CA ALA A 75 -0.57 11.32 -2.90
C ALA A 75 -1.24 12.70 -2.86
N PHE A 76 -1.53 13.23 -1.68
CA PHE A 76 -2.08 14.58 -1.51
C PHE A 76 -1.11 15.64 -2.03
N GLU A 77 0.17 15.57 -1.65
CA GLU A 77 1.20 16.50 -2.11
C GLU A 77 1.39 16.46 -3.63
N VAL A 78 1.45 15.25 -4.21
CA VAL A 78 1.56 15.08 -5.66
C VAL A 78 0.35 15.70 -6.38
N ARG A 79 -0.85 15.44 -5.91
CA ARG A 79 -2.07 16.02 -6.49
C ARG A 79 -2.08 17.54 -6.38
N ALA A 80 -1.66 18.09 -5.25
CA ALA A 80 -1.58 19.53 -5.05
C ALA A 80 -0.60 20.17 -6.04
N TYR A 81 0.55 19.55 -6.26
CA TYR A 81 1.52 20.01 -7.25
C TYR A 81 0.96 19.95 -8.69
N LEU A 82 0.29 18.86 -9.04
CA LEU A 82 -0.28 18.67 -10.38
C LEU A 82 -1.41 19.65 -10.70
N LYS A 83 -2.09 20.20 -9.70
CA LYS A 83 -3.10 21.26 -9.91
C LYS A 83 -2.50 22.51 -10.53
N THR A 84 -1.28 22.86 -10.17
CA THR A 84 -0.57 24.03 -10.69
C THR A 84 0.40 23.69 -11.84
N HIS A 85 0.73 22.40 -11.99
CA HIS A 85 1.64 21.89 -13.02
C HIS A 85 1.04 20.66 -13.72
N PRO A 86 -0.06 20.82 -14.47
CA PRO A 86 -0.84 19.67 -14.96
C PRO A 86 -0.10 18.79 -15.98
N CYS A 87 0.95 19.31 -16.61
CA CYS A 87 1.77 18.57 -17.56
C CYS A 87 3.08 18.03 -16.94
N ALA A 88 3.22 18.09 -15.62
CA ALA A 88 4.41 17.57 -14.95
C ALA A 88 4.48 16.04 -15.03
N ALA A 89 5.70 15.52 -15.19
CA ALA A 89 5.96 14.09 -15.08
C ALA A 89 6.15 13.71 -13.60
N VAL A 90 5.55 12.61 -13.19
CA VAL A 90 5.72 12.04 -11.85
C VAL A 90 6.57 10.80 -11.95
N VAL A 91 7.70 10.78 -11.25
CA VAL A 91 8.60 9.62 -11.20
C VAL A 91 8.59 9.06 -9.78
N ASN A 92 8.12 7.84 -9.63
CA ASN A 92 8.02 7.15 -8.34
C ASN A 92 9.17 6.14 -8.21
N LEU A 93 10.27 6.57 -7.60
CA LEU A 93 11.46 5.74 -7.41
C LEU A 93 11.21 4.66 -6.35
N GLY A 94 11.56 3.42 -6.69
CA GLY A 94 11.40 2.30 -5.75
C GLY A 94 9.94 2.04 -5.37
N CYS A 95 9.01 2.24 -6.30
CA CYS A 95 7.57 2.21 -6.02
C CYS A 95 7.06 0.87 -5.48
N GLY A 96 7.75 -0.23 -5.77
CA GLY A 96 7.28 -1.55 -5.36
C GLY A 96 5.85 -1.82 -5.85
N LEU A 97 4.97 -2.14 -4.90
CA LEU A 97 3.56 -2.42 -5.16
C LEU A 97 2.64 -1.27 -4.69
N ASP A 98 3.14 -0.05 -4.63
CA ASP A 98 2.32 1.07 -4.21
C ASP A 98 1.31 1.50 -5.31
N ASN A 99 0.39 2.37 -4.94
CA ASN A 99 -0.72 2.81 -5.77
C ASN A 99 -0.64 4.32 -6.10
N THR A 100 0.46 4.98 -5.80
CA THR A 100 0.59 6.44 -5.91
C THR A 100 0.39 6.92 -7.35
N GLY A 101 0.99 6.25 -8.32
CA GLY A 101 0.85 6.61 -9.73
C GLY A 101 -0.61 6.65 -10.18
N ARG A 102 -1.36 5.61 -9.86
CA ARG A 102 -2.79 5.53 -10.20
C ARG A 102 -3.64 6.53 -9.42
N ALA A 103 -3.33 6.70 -8.13
CA ALA A 103 -4.05 7.62 -7.26
C ALA A 103 -3.88 9.09 -7.66
N CYS A 104 -2.78 9.43 -8.33
CA CYS A 104 -2.43 10.79 -8.73
C CYS A 104 -2.60 11.05 -10.24
N ASP A 105 -3.07 10.07 -10.99
CA ASP A 105 -3.30 10.18 -12.44
C ASP A 105 -4.33 11.28 -12.73
N ASN A 106 -3.95 12.25 -13.51
CA ASN A 106 -4.79 13.37 -13.94
C ASN A 106 -5.14 13.34 -15.44
N GLY A 107 -4.92 12.20 -16.06
CA GLY A 107 -5.10 12.00 -17.49
C GLY A 107 -3.75 12.00 -18.24
#